data_123d47f984a6f7bcb8a83501d9cbca67
#
_entry.id   123d47f984a6f7bcb8a83501d9cbca67
#
_cell.length_a   1.000
_cell.length_b   1.000
_cell.length_c   1.000
_cell.angle_alpha   90.00
_cell.angle_beta   90.00
_cell.angle_gamma   90.00
#
_symmetry.space_group_name_H-M   'P 1'
#
loop_
_entity.id
_entity.type
_entity.pdbx_description
1 polymer ?
#
loop_
_entity_poly.entity_id
_entity_poly.type
_entity_poly.pdbx_seq_one_letter_code
_entity_poly.pdbx_strand_id
1 'polypeptide(L)'
;MVVLILERVPPGLRGELTRWFLEPKAGVFVGRVSAMVRERLWEKACGQAKEGGCLMIHTSATEQGFQMRSWGRTARSIEDFEGLFLVRMP
;
A
#
# COMPACT_ATOMS: atom_id res chain seq x y z
N MET A 1 10.78 2.62 -3.88
CA MET A 1 10.27 1.61 -2.95
C MET A 1 8.75 1.72 -2.82
N VAL A 2 8.08 0.61 -2.69
CA VAL A 2 6.63 0.56 -2.54
C VAL A 2 6.30 -0.21 -1.28
N VAL A 3 5.38 0.32 -0.48
CA VAL A 3 4.78 -0.37 0.66
C VAL A 3 3.29 -0.46 0.40
N LEU A 4 2.76 -1.67 0.41
CA LEU A 4 1.34 -1.93 0.17
C LEU A 4 0.77 -2.61 1.41
N ILE A 5 -0.27 -2.03 1.98
CA ILE A 5 -0.90 -2.54 3.19
C ILE A 5 -2.34 -2.91 2.88
N LEU A 6 -2.70 -4.13 3.18
CA LEU A 6 -4.04 -4.66 2.91
C LEU A 6 -4.63 -5.22 4.21
N GLU A 7 -5.87 -4.85 4.50
CA GLU A 7 -6.57 -5.39 5.67
C GLU A 7 -6.97 -6.85 5.45
N ARG A 8 -7.32 -7.19 4.22
CA ARG A 8 -7.68 -8.57 3.84
C ARG A 8 -6.94 -8.94 2.57
N VAL A 9 -6.32 -10.10 2.59
CA VAL A 9 -5.56 -10.58 1.43
C VAL A 9 -6.07 -11.96 1.05
N PRO A 10 -6.90 -12.05 -0.01
CA PRO A 10 -7.31 -13.37 -0.53
C PRO A 10 -6.06 -14.18 -0.93
N PRO A 11 -6.11 -15.52 -0.81
CA PRO A 11 -4.94 -16.35 -1.12
C PRO A 11 -4.35 -16.14 -2.50
N GLY A 12 -5.19 -15.97 -3.51
CA GLY A 12 -4.73 -15.73 -4.87
C GLY A 12 -3.99 -14.41 -5.00
N LEU A 13 -4.48 -13.38 -4.35
CA LEU A 13 -3.83 -12.07 -4.34
C LEU A 13 -2.50 -12.12 -3.60
N ARG A 14 -2.45 -12.82 -2.47
CA ARG A 14 -1.20 -12.97 -1.73
C ARG A 14 -0.14 -13.66 -2.59
N GLY A 15 -0.51 -14.71 -3.31
CA GLY A 15 0.41 -15.39 -4.22
C GLY A 15 0.94 -14.47 -5.30
N GLU A 16 0.08 -13.62 -5.86
CA GLU A 16 0.48 -12.64 -6.87
C GLU A 16 1.44 -11.60 -6.28
N LEU A 17 1.10 -11.05 -5.12
CA LEU A 17 1.89 -9.99 -4.50
C LEU A 17 3.26 -10.48 -4.05
N THR A 18 3.35 -11.70 -3.52
CA THR A 18 4.62 -12.24 -3.06
C THR A 18 5.59 -12.58 -4.19
N ARG A 19 5.15 -12.55 -5.43
CA ARG A 19 6.05 -12.66 -6.58
C ARG A 19 6.87 -11.40 -6.78
N TRP A 20 6.37 -10.27 -6.28
CA TRP A 20 6.99 -8.95 -6.48
C TRP A 20 7.50 -8.34 -5.18
N PHE A 21 6.90 -8.69 -4.06
CA PHE A 21 7.15 -8.08 -2.76
C PHE A 21 7.51 -9.13 -1.72
N LEU A 22 8.17 -8.66 -0.66
CA LEU A 22 8.28 -9.41 0.58
C LEU A 22 7.08 -9.06 1.45
N GLU A 23 6.64 -10.02 2.24
CA GLU A 23 5.56 -9.80 3.21
C GLU A 23 6.14 -9.95 4.63
N PRO A 24 6.77 -8.90 5.17
CA PRO A 24 7.39 -8.98 6.50
C PRO A 24 6.40 -9.16 7.63
N LYS A 25 5.16 -8.79 7.40
CA LYS A 25 4.07 -8.95 8.36
C LYS A 25 2.80 -9.17 7.56
N ALA A 26 1.86 -9.93 8.12
CA ALA A 26 0.62 -10.24 7.43
C ALA A 26 -0.06 -8.97 6.90
N GLY A 27 -0.32 -8.95 5.60
CA GLY A 27 -0.96 -7.82 4.94
C GLY A 27 -0.04 -6.66 4.57
N VAL A 28 1.24 -6.72 4.93
CA VAL A 28 2.21 -5.67 4.62
C VAL A 28 3.20 -6.19 3.58
N PHE A 29 3.23 -5.55 2.41
CA PHE A 29 4.07 -5.97 1.30
C PHE A 29 5.04 -4.83 0.96
N VAL A 30 6.32 -5.17 0.84
CA VAL A 30 7.38 -4.18 0.61
C VAL A 30 8.29 -4.64 -0.52
N GLY A 31 8.63 -3.75 -1.42
CA GLY A 31 9.55 -4.08 -2.49
C GLY A 31 9.78 -2.93 -3.44
N ARG A 32 10.52 -3.22 -4.49
CA ARG A 32 10.79 -2.28 -5.57
C ARG A 32 10.24 -2.83 -6.86
N VAL A 33 9.37 -2.07 -7.51
CA VAL A 33 8.79 -2.42 -8.79
C VAL A 33 8.70 -1.17 -9.64
N SER A 34 8.58 -1.36 -10.96
CA SER A 34 8.39 -0.23 -11.86
C SER A 34 7.03 0.43 -11.60
N ALA A 35 6.87 1.66 -12.06
CA ALA A 35 5.60 2.36 -11.94
C ALA A 35 4.46 1.57 -12.60
N MET A 36 4.74 0.96 -13.75
CA MET A 36 3.73 0.17 -14.46
C MET A 36 3.26 -1.02 -13.63
N VAL A 37 4.20 -1.77 -13.06
CA VAL A 37 3.86 -2.92 -12.21
C VAL A 37 3.14 -2.47 -10.95
N ARG A 38 3.61 -1.38 -10.33
CA ARG A 38 2.97 -0.80 -9.16
C ARG A 38 1.50 -0.51 -9.41
N GLU A 39 1.19 0.13 -10.53
CA GLU A 39 -0.19 0.48 -10.87
C GLU A 39 -1.05 -0.76 -11.11
N ARG A 40 -0.49 -1.76 -11.77
CA ARG A 40 -1.21 -3.02 -11.99
C ARG A 40 -1.52 -3.75 -10.70
N LEU A 41 -0.55 -3.80 -9.80
CA LEU A 41 -0.74 -4.46 -8.51
C LEU A 41 -1.74 -3.70 -7.64
N TRP A 42 -1.73 -2.37 -7.72
CA TRP A 42 -2.71 -1.54 -7.04
C TRP A 42 -4.14 -1.83 -7.54
N GLU A 43 -4.33 -1.89 -8.85
CA GLU A 43 -5.63 -2.21 -9.42
C GLU A 43 -6.13 -3.58 -8.96
N LYS A 44 -5.23 -4.58 -8.97
CA LYS A 44 -5.59 -5.92 -8.51
C LYS A 44 -5.96 -5.92 -7.04
N ALA A 45 -5.19 -5.24 -6.22
CA ALA A 45 -5.45 -5.15 -4.79
C ALA A 45 -6.81 -4.50 -4.52
N CYS A 46 -7.09 -3.39 -5.18
CA CYS A 46 -8.37 -2.70 -5.04
C CYS A 46 -9.53 -3.55 -5.49
N GLY A 47 -9.37 -4.25 -6.62
CA GLY A 47 -10.43 -5.09 -7.17
C GLY A 47 -10.76 -6.30 -6.31
N GLN A 48 -9.81 -6.80 -5.52
CA GLN A 48 -9.99 -7.99 -4.70
C GLN A 48 -10.15 -7.69 -3.22
N ALA A 49 -9.98 -6.45 -2.81
CA ALA A 49 -10.06 -6.07 -1.40
C ALA A 49 -11.48 -6.19 -0.84
N LYS A 50 -12.48 -6.06 -1.68
CA LYS A 50 -13.90 -6.11 -1.29
C LYS A 50 -14.19 -5.17 -0.12
N GLU A 51 -14.39 -5.70 1.08
CA GLU A 51 -14.68 -4.92 2.27
C GLU A 51 -13.43 -4.45 3.01
N GLY A 52 -12.27 -5.00 2.68
CA GLY A 52 -11.02 -4.59 3.30
C GLY A 52 -10.46 -3.34 2.65
N GLY A 53 -9.71 -2.57 3.40
CA GLY A 53 -9.06 -1.39 2.88
C GLY A 53 -7.67 -1.69 2.33
N CYS A 54 -7.22 -0.84 1.40
CA CYS A 54 -5.88 -0.91 0.82
C CYS A 54 -5.19 0.43 1.00
N LEU A 55 -3.91 0.40 1.30
CA LEU A 55 -3.08 1.60 1.40
C LEU A 55 -1.78 1.34 0.68
N MET A 56 -1.36 2.29 -0.15
CA MET A 56 -0.07 2.20 -0.83
C MET A 56 0.75 3.45 -0.55
N ILE A 57 1.99 3.25 -0.19
CA ILE A 57 2.98 4.32 -0.04
C ILE A 57 4.11 4.00 -1.00
N HIS A 58 4.53 4.97 -1.79
CA HIS A 58 5.66 4.78 -2.69
C HIS A 58 6.50 6.04 -2.79
N THR A 59 7.78 5.84 -3.08
CA THR A 59 8.70 6.96 -3.27
C THR A 59 8.25 7.81 -4.46
N SER A 60 8.49 9.09 -4.36
CA SER A 60 8.04 10.07 -5.34
C SER A 60 9.03 11.23 -5.37
N ALA A 61 9.06 11.95 -6.48
CA ALA A 61 9.92 13.12 -6.64
C ALA A 61 9.29 14.40 -6.07
N THR A 62 8.47 14.28 -5.04
CA THR A 62 7.89 15.42 -4.33
C THR A 62 8.79 15.84 -3.19
N GLU A 63 8.50 16.98 -2.57
CA GLU A 63 9.25 17.46 -1.41
C GLU A 63 9.25 16.45 -0.28
N GLN A 64 8.14 15.76 -0.05
CA GLN A 64 8.04 14.75 0.98
C GLN A 64 8.79 13.47 0.63
N GLY A 65 9.08 13.25 -0.66
CA GLY A 65 9.79 12.07 -1.12
C GLY A 65 8.92 10.83 -1.26
N PHE A 66 7.63 10.92 -1.00
CA PHE A 66 6.71 9.80 -1.14
C PHE A 66 5.29 10.28 -1.42
N GLN A 67 4.47 9.37 -1.93
CA GLN A 67 3.04 9.58 -2.12
C GLN A 67 2.28 8.43 -1.46
N MET A 68 1.05 8.71 -1.06
CA MET A 68 0.19 7.76 -0.38
C MET A 68 -1.17 7.73 -1.07
N ARG A 69 -1.68 6.52 -1.30
CA ARG A 69 -3.01 6.31 -1.88
C ARG A 69 -3.78 5.31 -1.03
N SER A 70 -5.09 5.43 -1.05
CA SER A 70 -5.95 4.52 -0.30
C SER A 70 -7.16 4.11 -1.11
N TRP A 71 -7.75 3.00 -0.71
CA TRP A 71 -8.97 2.47 -1.31
C TRP A 71 -9.78 1.74 -0.25
N GLY A 72 -11.10 1.85 -0.35
CA GLY A 72 -11.99 1.13 0.55
C GLY A 72 -12.10 1.79 1.92
N ARG A 73 -12.17 0.97 2.97
CA ARG A 73 -12.39 1.47 4.33
C ARG A 73 -11.11 1.85 5.05
N THR A 74 -10.17 2.45 4.34
CA THR A 74 -8.90 2.87 4.93
C THR A 74 -8.87 4.31 5.41
N ALA A 75 -9.95 5.06 5.30
CA ALA A 75 -9.97 6.47 5.67
C ALA A 75 -9.46 6.69 7.09
N ARG A 76 -9.87 5.81 8.01
CA ARG A 76 -9.44 5.89 9.41
C ARG A 76 -7.95 5.63 9.56
N SER A 77 -7.42 4.62 8.85
CA SER A 77 -5.99 4.32 8.87
C SER A 77 -5.16 5.45 8.30
N ILE A 78 -5.67 6.12 7.28
CA ILE A 78 -4.98 7.26 6.67
C ILE A 78 -4.89 8.41 7.66
N GLU A 79 -5.96 8.69 8.39
CA GLU A 79 -5.93 9.73 9.41
C GLU A 79 -4.87 9.46 10.46
N ASP A 80 -4.74 8.19 10.88
CA ASP A 80 -3.70 7.80 11.82
C ASP A 80 -2.31 8.01 11.24
N PHE A 81 -2.11 7.66 9.97
CA PHE A 81 -0.83 7.87 9.30
C PHE A 81 -0.52 9.35 9.14
N GLU A 82 -1.49 10.15 8.74
CA GLU A 82 -1.31 11.58 8.60
C GLU A 82 -0.97 12.22 9.94
N GLY A 83 -1.62 11.78 11.01
CA GLY A 83 -1.31 12.23 12.35
C GLY A 83 0.13 11.94 12.74
N LEU A 84 0.64 10.74 12.41
CA LEU A 84 2.01 10.37 12.66
C LEU A 84 2.98 11.24 11.87
N PHE A 85 2.68 11.51 10.61
CA PHE A 85 3.52 12.35 9.78
C PHE A 85 3.57 13.78 10.28
N LEU A 86 2.44 14.32 10.69
CA LEU A 86 2.39 15.67 11.23
C LEU A 86 3.20 15.81 12.50
N VAL A 87 3.22 14.78 13.33
CA VAL A 87 4.02 14.79 14.56
C VAL A 87 5.51 14.70 14.25
N ARG A 88 5.90 14.00 13.19
CA ARG A 88 7.31 13.80 12.82
C ARG A 88 7.89 14.91 11.98
N MET A 89 7.07 15.65 11.30
CA MET A 89 7.53 16.77 10.48
C MET A 89 7.91 17.95 11.36
N PRO A 90 9.16 18.38 11.28
CA PRO A 90 9.59 19.56 12.02
C PRO A 90 8.92 20.82 11.50
#